data_2247466108b4bdf0345e2557a6716b8f
#
_entry.id   2247466108b4bdf0345e2557a6716b8f
#
_cell.length_a   1.000
_cell.length_b   1.000
_cell.length_c   1.000
_cell.angle_alpha   90.00
_cell.angle_beta   90.00
_cell.angle_gamma   90.00
#
_symmetry.space_group_name_H-M   'P 1'
#
loop_
_entity.id
_entity.type
_entity.pdbx_description
1 polymer ?
#
loop_
_entity_poly.entity_id
_entity_poly.type
_entity_poly.pdbx_seq_one_letter_code
_entity_poly.pdbx_strand_id
1 'polypeptide(L)'
;MEPKDLTFIHISLRGVIVFIATLVMIRVGHKRSLARKTAFDAVLIVILASVLSRAINGSSAFFATLGGGVVIVVVHRLLALIAYYSHWFGVLIKGQPDLIIEDGQLILNTMRRNHISRHDLDEDLRLDAQTEDLKDIRTGYVERSGDISFIKKEK
;
A
#
# COMPACT_ATOMS: atom_id res chain seq x y z
N MET A 1 23.29 -6.16 30.23
CA MET A 1 22.43 -7.33 30.01
C MET A 1 22.89 -7.94 28.69
N GLU A 2 23.59 -9.06 28.75
CA GLU A 2 23.99 -9.79 27.56
C GLU A 2 22.76 -10.23 26.77
N PRO A 3 22.78 -10.14 25.42
CA PRO A 3 21.71 -10.68 24.62
C PRO A 3 21.66 -12.20 24.90
N LYS A 4 20.53 -12.70 25.39
CA LYS A 4 20.31 -14.14 25.47
C LYS A 4 20.48 -14.70 24.06
N ASP A 5 21.51 -15.53 23.88
CA ASP A 5 21.73 -16.24 22.64
C ASP A 5 20.49 -17.06 22.32
N LEU A 6 19.69 -16.54 21.40
CA LEU A 6 18.49 -17.22 20.93
C LEU A 6 18.92 -18.37 20.05
N THR A 7 18.68 -19.60 20.50
CA THR A 7 18.93 -20.79 19.69
C THR A 7 18.02 -20.80 18.46
N PHE A 8 18.41 -21.50 17.40
CA PHE A 8 17.63 -21.68 16.17
C PHE A 8 16.16 -22.05 16.46
N ILE A 9 15.94 -22.95 17.41
CA ILE A 9 14.59 -23.40 17.81
C ILE A 9 13.75 -22.25 18.36
N HIS A 10 14.33 -21.40 19.21
CA HIS A 10 13.61 -20.25 19.79
C HIS A 10 13.23 -19.23 18.72
N ILE A 11 14.12 -18.92 17.80
CA ILE A 11 13.85 -17.99 16.70
C ILE A 11 12.77 -18.56 15.78
N SER A 12 12.86 -19.85 15.45
CA SER A 12 11.88 -20.52 14.59
C SER A 12 10.49 -20.54 15.23
N LEU A 13 10.39 -20.89 16.51
CA LEU A 13 9.10 -20.90 17.23
C LEU A 13 8.48 -19.49 17.30
N ARG A 14 9.29 -18.47 17.63
CA ARG A 14 8.85 -17.07 17.61
C ARG A 14 8.38 -16.66 16.21
N GLY A 15 9.11 -17.04 15.15
CA GLY A 15 8.76 -16.79 13.76
C GLY A 15 7.40 -17.36 13.39
N VAL A 16 7.12 -18.62 13.78
CA VAL A 16 5.82 -19.26 13.55
C VAL A 16 4.69 -18.54 14.29
N ILE A 17 4.89 -18.20 15.55
CA ILE A 17 3.87 -17.48 16.35
C ILE A 17 3.60 -16.09 15.72
N VAL A 18 4.65 -15.34 15.39
CA VAL A 18 4.53 -14.02 14.75
C VAL A 18 3.85 -14.13 13.39
N PHE A 19 4.16 -15.15 12.59
CA PHE A 19 3.51 -15.39 11.31
C PHE A 19 2.00 -15.59 11.47
N ILE A 20 1.58 -16.49 12.38
CA ILE A 20 0.16 -16.73 12.65
C ILE A 20 -0.52 -15.47 13.19
N ALA A 21 0.10 -14.78 14.15
CA ALA A 21 -0.43 -13.54 14.70
C ALA A 21 -0.60 -12.47 13.62
N THR A 22 0.38 -12.33 12.70
CA THR A 22 0.32 -11.39 11.58
C THR A 22 -0.81 -11.74 10.63
N LEU A 23 -1.00 -13.03 10.30
CA LEU A 23 -2.13 -13.47 9.47
C LEU A 23 -3.48 -13.08 10.09
N VAL A 24 -3.63 -13.29 11.41
CA VAL A 24 -4.86 -12.91 12.14
C VAL A 24 -5.03 -11.39 12.11
N MET A 25 -3.99 -10.62 12.42
CA MET A 25 -4.01 -9.16 12.41
C MET A 25 -4.43 -8.61 11.04
N ILE A 26 -3.84 -9.11 9.97
CA ILE A 26 -4.15 -8.70 8.59
C ILE A 26 -5.58 -9.10 8.22
N ARG A 27 -6.03 -10.29 8.61
CA ARG A 27 -7.38 -10.76 8.31
C ARG A 27 -8.46 -9.94 9.05
N VAL A 28 -8.18 -9.51 10.27
CA VAL A 28 -9.02 -8.57 11.02
C VAL A 28 -8.99 -7.17 10.39
N GLY A 29 -7.85 -6.78 9.81
CA GLY A 29 -7.65 -5.46 9.18
C GLY A 29 -8.41 -5.19 7.89
N HIS A 30 -9.09 -6.13 7.25
CA HIS A 30 -9.77 -6.11 5.94
C HIS A 30 -8.89 -6.51 4.74
N LYS A 31 -9.53 -7.22 3.78
CA LYS A 31 -8.90 -7.68 2.52
C LYS A 31 -8.33 -6.55 1.66
N ARG A 32 -8.81 -5.30 1.82
CA ARG A 32 -8.36 -4.14 1.06
C ARG A 32 -6.97 -3.64 1.46
N SER A 33 -6.58 -3.77 2.74
CA SER A 33 -5.27 -3.32 3.24
C SER A 33 -4.10 -4.11 2.63
N LEU A 34 -4.33 -5.36 2.22
CA LEU A 34 -3.32 -6.20 1.57
C LEU A 34 -3.08 -5.86 0.10
N ALA A 35 -4.04 -5.21 -0.54
CA ALA A 35 -3.97 -4.92 -1.97
C ALA A 35 -3.01 -3.76 -2.32
N ARG A 36 -2.35 -3.14 -1.32
CA ARG A 36 -1.43 -1.98 -1.47
C ARG A 36 -2.01 -0.88 -2.37
N LYS A 37 -3.32 -0.66 -2.29
CA LYS A 37 -4.02 0.29 -3.18
C LYS A 37 -3.78 1.76 -2.82
N THR A 38 -3.13 2.02 -1.69
CA THR A 38 -2.82 3.39 -1.26
C THR A 38 -1.51 3.41 -0.47
N ALA A 39 -0.84 4.58 -0.43
CA ALA A 39 0.32 4.80 0.43
C ALA A 39 -0.01 4.53 1.92
N PHE A 40 -1.24 4.84 2.35
CA PHE A 40 -1.74 4.56 3.69
C PHE A 40 -1.69 3.07 4.05
N ASP A 41 -2.05 2.19 3.12
CA ASP A 41 -1.97 0.74 3.33
C ASP A 41 -0.52 0.24 3.32
N ALA A 42 0.34 0.81 2.46
CA ALA A 42 1.76 0.48 2.40
C ALA A 42 2.50 0.82 3.71
N VAL A 43 2.21 1.98 4.30
CA VAL A 43 2.77 2.41 5.59
C VAL A 43 2.44 1.41 6.69
N LEU A 44 1.20 0.90 6.76
CA LEU A 44 0.84 -0.14 7.72
C LEU A 44 1.75 -1.37 7.59
N ILE A 45 1.91 -1.88 6.35
CA ILE A 45 2.69 -3.09 6.10
C ILE A 45 4.15 -2.90 6.52
N VAL A 46 4.76 -1.76 6.15
CA VAL A 46 6.17 -1.45 6.47
C VAL A 46 6.38 -1.34 7.98
N ILE A 47 5.52 -0.58 8.68
CA ILE A 47 5.64 -0.40 10.13
C ILE A 47 5.39 -1.73 10.85
N LEU A 48 4.36 -2.47 10.46
CA LEU A 48 4.02 -3.75 11.08
C LEU A 48 5.16 -4.76 10.91
N ALA A 49 5.73 -4.88 9.72
CA ALA A 49 6.88 -5.75 9.45
C ALA A 49 8.10 -5.36 10.31
N SER A 50 8.40 -4.06 10.40
CA SER A 50 9.51 -3.54 11.21
C SER A 50 9.33 -3.83 12.71
N VAL A 51 8.13 -3.61 13.24
CA VAL A 51 7.81 -3.87 14.65
C VAL A 51 7.89 -5.36 14.95
N LEU A 52 7.26 -6.21 14.14
CA LEU A 52 7.17 -7.64 14.38
C LEU A 52 8.52 -8.37 14.20
N SER A 53 9.42 -7.89 13.35
CA SER A 53 10.75 -8.45 13.20
C SER A 53 11.54 -8.43 14.51
N ARG A 54 11.33 -7.41 15.35
CA ARG A 54 11.94 -7.31 16.68
C ARG A 54 11.49 -8.39 17.65
N ALA A 55 10.23 -8.85 17.53
CA ALA A 55 9.73 -9.96 18.32
C ALA A 55 10.43 -11.28 17.96
N ILE A 56 10.70 -11.50 16.67
CA ILE A 56 11.41 -12.70 16.20
C ILE A 56 12.85 -12.70 16.69
N ASN A 57 13.57 -11.60 16.47
CA ASN A 57 15.00 -11.47 16.77
C ASN A 57 15.30 -11.30 18.27
N GLY A 58 14.28 -11.20 19.13
CA GLY A 58 14.46 -11.05 20.58
C GLY A 58 14.99 -9.70 21.03
N SER A 59 15.05 -8.70 20.12
CA SER A 59 15.54 -7.35 20.43
C SER A 59 14.54 -6.51 21.24
N SER A 60 13.32 -7.00 21.47
CA SER A 60 12.30 -6.37 22.31
C SER A 60 11.43 -7.41 23.03
N ALA A 61 10.61 -6.96 24.01
CA ALA A 61 9.69 -7.81 24.73
C ALA A 61 8.64 -8.41 23.80
N PHE A 62 8.62 -9.73 23.68
CA PHE A 62 7.83 -10.47 22.68
C PHE A 62 6.34 -10.11 22.70
N PHE A 63 5.68 -10.24 23.86
CA PHE A 63 4.24 -9.96 23.97
C PHE A 63 3.91 -8.48 23.82
N ALA A 64 4.75 -7.57 24.33
CA ALA A 64 4.55 -6.13 24.16
C ALA A 64 4.67 -5.74 22.68
N THR A 65 5.59 -6.36 21.93
CA THR A 65 5.76 -6.11 20.49
C THR A 65 4.57 -6.62 19.69
N LEU A 66 4.04 -7.81 20.01
CA LEU A 66 2.82 -8.33 19.40
C LEU A 66 1.62 -7.42 19.69
N GLY A 67 1.47 -6.99 20.96
CA GLY A 67 0.43 -6.05 21.38
C GLY A 67 0.53 -4.72 20.63
N GLY A 68 1.74 -4.18 20.47
CA GLY A 68 2.00 -2.99 19.64
C GLY A 68 1.55 -3.16 18.19
N GLY A 69 1.83 -4.34 17.60
CA GLY A 69 1.34 -4.69 16.26
C GLY A 69 -0.20 -4.66 16.16
N VAL A 70 -0.88 -5.24 17.15
CA VAL A 70 -2.37 -5.19 17.22
C VAL A 70 -2.87 -3.75 17.29
N VAL A 71 -2.27 -2.92 18.14
CA VAL A 71 -2.64 -1.50 18.27
C VAL A 71 -2.51 -0.77 16.92
N ILE A 72 -1.41 -0.97 16.19
CA ILE A 72 -1.19 -0.36 14.87
C ILE A 72 -2.30 -0.77 13.90
N VAL A 73 -2.65 -2.06 13.85
CA VAL A 73 -3.74 -2.56 12.98
C VAL A 73 -5.08 -1.97 13.36
N VAL A 74 -5.39 -1.87 14.66
CA VAL A 74 -6.63 -1.24 15.16
C VAL A 74 -6.69 0.23 14.79
N VAL A 75 -5.61 0.99 14.99
CA VAL A 75 -5.53 2.41 14.61
C VAL A 75 -5.74 2.58 13.11
N HIS A 76 -5.03 1.79 12.27
CA HIS A 76 -5.23 1.81 10.82
C HIS A 76 -6.70 1.56 10.44
N ARG A 77 -7.35 0.58 11.08
CA ARG A 77 -8.76 0.25 10.83
C ARG A 77 -9.70 1.39 11.24
N LEU A 78 -9.45 2.03 12.38
CA LEU A 78 -10.23 3.19 12.84
C LEU A 78 -10.09 4.36 11.86
N LEU A 79 -8.86 4.67 11.42
CA LEU A 79 -8.62 5.71 10.42
C LEU A 79 -9.30 5.38 9.08
N ALA A 80 -9.26 4.12 8.65
CA ALA A 80 -9.96 3.67 7.45
C ALA A 80 -11.49 3.80 7.58
N LEU A 81 -12.04 3.55 8.78
CA LEU A 81 -13.47 3.75 9.09
C LEU A 81 -13.86 5.22 9.05
N ILE A 82 -13.06 6.10 9.66
CA ILE A 82 -13.28 7.56 9.61
C ILE A 82 -13.23 8.04 8.15
N ALA A 83 -12.24 7.57 7.37
CA ALA A 83 -12.12 7.89 5.94
C ALA A 83 -13.29 7.37 5.09
N TYR A 84 -14.01 6.34 5.54
CA TYR A 84 -15.23 5.87 4.88
C TYR A 84 -16.41 6.83 5.09
N TYR A 85 -16.56 7.37 6.28
CA TYR A 85 -17.66 8.32 6.59
C TYR A 85 -17.33 9.76 6.22
N SER A 86 -16.06 10.15 6.11
CA SER A 86 -15.62 11.50 5.80
C SER A 86 -14.82 11.53 4.50
N HIS A 87 -15.42 12.06 3.42
CA HIS A 87 -14.76 12.18 2.12
C HIS A 87 -13.46 13.01 2.19
N TRP A 88 -13.51 14.17 2.86
CA TRP A 88 -12.34 15.04 3.05
C TRP A 88 -11.19 14.30 3.74
N PHE A 89 -11.49 13.62 4.84
CA PHE A 89 -10.50 12.85 5.57
C PHE A 89 -9.97 11.66 4.74
N GLY A 90 -10.85 11.05 3.93
CA GLY A 90 -10.45 10.00 3.00
C GLY A 90 -9.45 10.48 1.94
N VAL A 91 -9.65 11.68 1.38
CA VAL A 91 -8.73 12.31 0.43
C VAL A 91 -7.41 12.66 1.12
N LEU A 92 -7.46 13.18 2.35
CA LEU A 92 -6.25 13.55 3.11
C LEU A 92 -5.33 12.35 3.36
N ILE A 93 -5.90 11.18 3.74
CA ILE A 93 -5.10 10.01 4.12
C ILE A 93 -4.77 9.12 2.90
N LYS A 94 -5.72 8.93 1.99
CA LYS A 94 -5.58 7.96 0.88
C LYS A 94 -5.22 8.61 -0.45
N GLY A 95 -5.27 9.94 -0.53
CA GLY A 95 -5.15 10.67 -1.79
C GLY A 95 -6.39 10.54 -2.67
N GLN A 96 -6.29 11.08 -3.87
CA GLN A 96 -7.29 10.96 -4.95
C GLN A 96 -6.57 10.67 -6.26
N PRO A 97 -7.23 10.00 -7.22
CA PRO A 97 -6.65 9.81 -8.54
C PRO A 97 -6.57 11.14 -9.29
N ASP A 98 -5.50 11.31 -10.08
CA ASP A 98 -5.24 12.50 -10.90
C ASP A 98 -5.38 12.16 -12.38
N LEU A 99 -6.21 12.92 -13.10
CA LEU A 99 -6.38 12.77 -14.56
C LEU A 99 -5.12 13.26 -15.30
N ILE A 100 -4.51 12.40 -16.12
CA ILE A 100 -3.31 12.69 -16.92
C ILE A 100 -3.51 12.57 -18.42
N ILE A 101 -4.56 11.85 -18.86
CA ILE A 101 -4.96 11.74 -20.27
C ILE A 101 -6.45 12.00 -20.37
N GLU A 102 -6.84 12.84 -21.32
CA GLU A 102 -8.22 13.10 -21.70
C GLU A 102 -8.35 13.08 -23.23
N ASP A 103 -9.20 12.20 -23.76
CA ASP A 103 -9.46 12.00 -25.20
C ASP A 103 -8.20 11.83 -26.08
N GLY A 104 -7.15 11.17 -25.54
CA GLY A 104 -5.89 10.94 -26.21
C GLY A 104 -4.90 12.11 -26.10
N GLN A 105 -5.22 13.14 -25.34
CA GLN A 105 -4.35 14.29 -25.10
C GLN A 105 -3.75 14.23 -23.68
N LEU A 106 -2.46 14.58 -23.58
CA LEU A 106 -1.74 14.60 -22.31
C LEU A 106 -2.01 15.87 -21.51
N ILE A 107 -2.32 15.73 -20.24
CA ILE A 107 -2.41 16.84 -19.29
C ILE A 107 -1.04 17.04 -18.63
N LEU A 108 -0.14 17.73 -19.33
CA LEU A 108 1.26 17.89 -18.95
C LEU A 108 1.46 18.47 -17.54
N ASN A 109 0.58 19.38 -17.09
CA ASN A 109 0.68 19.97 -15.74
C ASN A 109 0.45 18.93 -14.65
N THR A 110 -0.50 18.01 -14.85
CA THR A 110 -0.78 16.91 -13.91
C THR A 110 0.35 15.89 -13.93
N MET A 111 0.88 15.55 -15.11
CA MET A 111 2.04 14.66 -15.24
C MET A 111 3.25 15.22 -14.49
N ARG A 112 3.57 16.52 -14.65
CA ARG A 112 4.67 17.19 -13.94
C ARG A 112 4.49 17.16 -12.42
N ARG A 113 3.27 17.42 -11.94
CA ARG A 113 2.96 17.40 -10.51
C ARG A 113 3.15 16.01 -9.90
N ASN A 114 2.87 14.96 -10.67
CA ASN A 114 3.03 13.56 -10.26
C ASN A 114 4.39 12.95 -10.64
N HIS A 115 5.32 13.77 -11.20
CA HIS A 115 6.65 13.34 -11.64
C HIS A 115 6.65 12.18 -12.66
N ILE A 116 5.62 12.11 -13.52
CA ILE A 116 5.49 11.09 -14.56
C ILE A 116 6.11 11.63 -15.83
N SER A 117 7.12 10.92 -16.32
CA SER A 117 7.73 11.20 -17.63
C SER A 117 6.89 10.60 -18.76
N ARG A 118 7.19 11.02 -19.98
CA ARG A 118 6.59 10.41 -21.17
C ARG A 118 7.00 8.93 -21.30
N HIS A 119 8.23 8.61 -20.90
CA HIS A 119 8.75 7.25 -20.96
C HIS A 119 8.00 6.29 -20.03
N ASP A 120 7.74 6.72 -18.78
CA ASP A 120 6.97 5.95 -17.80
C ASP A 120 5.55 5.69 -18.34
N LEU A 121 4.91 6.74 -18.88
CA LEU A 121 3.58 6.61 -19.45
C LEU A 121 3.54 5.65 -20.66
N ASP A 122 4.52 5.70 -21.55
CA ASP A 122 4.59 4.81 -22.71
C ASP A 122 4.84 3.35 -22.28
N GLU A 123 5.55 3.13 -21.17
CA GLU A 123 5.72 1.80 -20.56
C GLU A 123 4.39 1.27 -20.05
N ASP A 124 3.66 2.03 -19.23
CA ASP A 124 2.37 1.63 -18.66
C ASP A 124 1.29 1.47 -19.76
N LEU A 125 1.33 2.27 -20.83
CA LEU A 125 0.46 2.07 -22.00
C LEU A 125 0.64 0.69 -22.63
N ARG A 126 1.88 0.21 -22.75
CA ARG A 126 2.15 -1.14 -23.29
C ARG A 126 1.73 -2.24 -22.32
N LEU A 127 2.01 -2.05 -21.02
CA LEU A 127 1.76 -3.07 -20.01
C LEU A 127 0.27 -3.22 -19.70
N ASP A 128 -0.42 -2.13 -19.42
CA ASP A 128 -1.78 -2.13 -18.89
C ASP A 128 -2.84 -1.89 -19.97
N ALA A 129 -2.58 -0.97 -20.91
CA ALA A 129 -3.51 -0.69 -21.99
C ALA A 129 -3.29 -1.56 -23.23
N GLN A 130 -2.14 -2.25 -23.36
CA GLN A 130 -1.81 -3.06 -24.53
C GLN A 130 -1.97 -2.28 -25.86
N THR A 131 -1.54 -1.04 -25.88
CA THR A 131 -1.48 -0.15 -27.03
C THR A 131 -0.29 0.79 -26.91
N GLU A 132 0.19 1.30 -28.05
CA GLU A 132 1.21 2.35 -28.11
C GLU A 132 0.63 3.70 -28.55
N ASP A 133 -0.65 3.71 -29.00
CA ASP A 133 -1.29 4.94 -29.50
C ASP A 133 -2.20 5.56 -28.42
N LEU A 134 -1.86 6.78 -28.01
CA LEU A 134 -2.67 7.57 -27.09
C LEU A 134 -4.08 7.84 -27.61
N LYS A 135 -4.28 7.84 -28.94
CA LYS A 135 -5.59 8.08 -29.54
C LYS A 135 -6.62 7.02 -29.18
N ASP A 136 -6.17 5.80 -28.82
CA ASP A 136 -7.03 4.73 -28.36
C ASP A 136 -7.53 4.95 -26.94
N ILE A 137 -6.91 5.87 -26.19
CA ILE A 137 -7.22 6.12 -24.78
C ILE A 137 -8.24 7.27 -24.69
N ARG A 138 -9.34 7.00 -23.99
CA ARG A 138 -10.33 8.02 -23.62
C ARG A 138 -9.88 8.80 -22.39
N THR A 139 -9.52 8.09 -21.31
CA THR A 139 -9.02 8.71 -20.09
C THR A 139 -7.90 7.86 -19.47
N GLY A 140 -6.91 8.53 -18.88
CA GLY A 140 -5.85 7.92 -18.09
C GLY A 140 -5.70 8.63 -16.75
N TYR A 141 -5.57 7.87 -15.66
CA TYR A 141 -5.44 8.38 -14.31
C TYR A 141 -4.20 7.82 -13.61
N VAL A 142 -3.54 8.69 -12.85
CA VAL A 142 -2.63 8.22 -11.79
C VAL A 142 -3.47 7.84 -10.60
N GLU A 143 -3.46 6.59 -10.24
CA GLU A 143 -4.23 6.06 -9.12
C GLU A 143 -3.58 6.41 -7.77
N ARG A 144 -4.31 6.19 -6.69
CA ARG A 144 -3.83 6.39 -5.31
C ARG A 144 -2.65 5.51 -4.91
N SER A 145 -2.41 4.44 -5.66
CA SER A 145 -1.26 3.55 -5.49
C SER A 145 0.00 4.10 -6.16
N GLY A 146 -0.15 5.02 -7.10
CA GLY A 146 0.88 5.50 -8.01
C GLY A 146 0.86 4.81 -9.37
N ASP A 147 0.09 3.72 -9.53
CA ASP A 147 -0.08 3.04 -10.81
C ASP A 147 -0.91 3.91 -11.77
N ILE A 148 -0.74 3.71 -13.08
CA ILE A 148 -1.54 4.41 -14.09
C ILE A 148 -2.63 3.47 -14.60
N SER A 149 -3.87 3.93 -14.59
CA SER A 149 -5.02 3.21 -15.15
C SER A 149 -5.51 3.88 -16.44
N PHE A 150 -6.01 3.07 -17.38
CA PHE A 150 -6.47 3.54 -18.69
C PHE A 150 -7.88 3.07 -19.01
N ILE A 151 -8.69 3.98 -19.58
CA ILE A 151 -9.98 3.65 -20.18
C ILE A 151 -9.84 3.87 -21.68
N LYS A 152 -9.98 2.80 -22.46
CA LYS A 152 -9.95 2.86 -23.93
C LYS A 152 -11.23 3.47 -24.50
N LYS A 153 -11.11 4.04 -25.69
CA LYS A 153 -12.28 4.41 -26.49
C LYS A 153 -13.01 3.15 -26.95
N GLU A 154 -14.33 3.21 -26.96
CA GLU A 154 -15.13 2.18 -27.60
C GLU A 154 -14.89 2.24 -29.12
N LYS A 155 -14.71 1.07 -29.73
CA LYS A 155 -14.58 0.92 -31.19
C LYS A 155 -15.93 1.04 -31.87
#